data_8c2dc52de205ddd506831a8f34221dd0
#
_entry.id   8c2dc52de205ddd506831a8f34221dd0
#
_cell.length_a   1.000
_cell.length_b   1.000
_cell.length_c   1.000
_cell.angle_alpha   90.00
_cell.angle_beta   90.00
_cell.angle_gamma   90.00
#
_symmetry.space_group_name_H-M   'P 1'
#
loop_
_entity.id
_entity.type
_entity.pdbx_description
1 polymer ?
#
loop_
_entity_poly.entity_id
_entity_poly.type
_entity_poly.pdbx_seq_one_letter_code
_entity_poly.pdbx_strand_id
1 'polypeptide(L)'
;MLQLDALTVRFGGLTAVDGVTLTAEKNEVLGLVGPNGAGKTTLFNAVSGLVKPSGGRIAFDSVNMLNVPLHRRARMGIGRTFQIPQPLHELTVRENLIVAQRFGTGRVDEDRIAEILDFTNLESRAQRNAATELALTELKALEIAKALCTNPKLLLLDEVLAGLETSGKRRFMNMLRDLHKKFAVGILIIEHDIETISQLCDRVAALDFGKLIALGTPDEVFSDPEVVRSYTGGQA
;
A
#
# COMPACT_ATOMS: atom_id res chain seq x y z
N MET A 1 7.41 -13.15 3.74
CA MET A 1 6.65 -12.93 2.49
C MET A 1 7.37 -11.98 1.54
N LEU A 2 7.50 -10.68 1.83
CA LEU A 2 8.35 -9.73 1.09
C LEU A 2 9.72 -9.60 1.76
N GLN A 3 10.80 -9.62 0.99
CA GLN A 3 12.17 -9.43 1.47
C GLN A 3 12.89 -8.42 0.58
N LEU A 4 13.43 -7.38 1.18
CA LEU A 4 14.31 -6.41 0.56
C LEU A 4 15.71 -6.62 1.17
N ASP A 5 16.73 -6.71 0.32
CA ASP A 5 18.11 -6.90 0.74
C ASP A 5 18.99 -5.85 0.06
N ALA A 6 19.54 -4.94 0.88
CA ALA A 6 20.35 -3.81 0.47
C ALA A 6 19.77 -3.03 -0.74
N LEU A 7 18.43 -2.86 -0.78
CA LEU A 7 17.73 -2.27 -1.91
C LEU A 7 18.15 -0.81 -2.12
N THR A 8 18.59 -0.51 -3.33
CA THR A 8 19.05 0.83 -3.71
C THR A 8 18.33 1.31 -4.96
N VAL A 9 17.83 2.54 -4.93
CA VAL A 9 17.20 3.21 -6.08
C VAL A 9 17.85 4.58 -6.29
N ARG A 10 18.32 4.84 -7.52
CA ARG A 10 18.97 6.10 -7.91
C ARG A 10 18.28 6.72 -9.11
N PHE A 11 18.17 8.04 -9.09
CA PHE A 11 17.70 8.86 -10.20
C PHE A 11 18.81 9.88 -10.54
N GLY A 12 19.62 9.59 -11.57
CA GLY A 12 20.80 10.41 -11.86
C GLY A 12 21.76 10.43 -10.65
N GLY A 13 22.04 11.62 -10.12
CA GLY A 13 22.90 11.81 -8.95
C GLY A 13 22.20 11.63 -7.60
N LEU A 14 20.86 11.52 -7.58
CA LEU A 14 20.09 11.37 -6.35
C LEU A 14 19.91 9.90 -5.97
N THR A 15 20.31 9.52 -4.76
CA THR A 15 19.98 8.20 -4.17
C THR A 15 18.71 8.36 -3.34
N ALA A 16 17.58 7.88 -3.86
CA ALA A 16 16.28 8.00 -3.22
C ALA A 16 15.96 6.85 -2.24
N VAL A 17 16.58 5.69 -2.43
CA VAL A 17 16.59 4.55 -1.49
C VAL A 17 18.03 4.03 -1.46
N ASP A 18 18.61 3.90 -0.26
CA ASP A 18 20.02 3.61 -0.06
C ASP A 18 20.23 2.41 0.86
N GLY A 19 20.42 1.24 0.26
CA GLY A 19 20.78 0.02 0.98
C GLY A 19 19.70 -0.51 1.96
N VAL A 20 18.41 -0.26 1.69
CA VAL A 20 17.33 -0.68 2.60
C VAL A 20 17.20 -2.19 2.65
N THR A 21 17.32 -2.74 3.86
CA THR A 21 17.06 -4.15 4.17
C THR A 21 15.83 -4.23 5.07
N LEU A 22 14.76 -4.87 4.60
CA LEU A 22 13.44 -4.91 5.25
C LEU A 22 12.72 -6.20 4.90
N THR A 23 12.02 -6.78 5.87
CA THR A 23 11.12 -7.91 5.67
C THR A 23 9.71 -7.54 6.07
N ALA A 24 8.71 -7.89 5.24
CA ALA A 24 7.32 -7.93 5.65
C ALA A 24 6.87 -9.39 5.69
N GLU A 25 6.35 -9.79 6.84
CA GLU A 25 5.93 -11.16 7.09
C GLU A 25 4.55 -11.45 6.50
N LYS A 26 4.18 -12.72 6.47
CA LYS A 26 2.84 -13.11 6.00
C LYS A 26 1.80 -12.68 7.03
N ASN A 27 0.71 -12.10 6.55
CA ASN A 27 -0.37 -11.60 7.42
C ASN A 27 0.11 -10.58 8.47
N GLU A 28 1.04 -9.72 8.11
CA GLU A 28 1.53 -8.60 8.92
C GLU A 28 0.99 -7.29 8.35
N VAL A 29 0.70 -6.34 9.22
CA VAL A 29 0.48 -4.94 8.86
C VAL A 29 1.75 -4.16 9.23
N LEU A 30 2.55 -3.82 8.21
CA LEU A 30 3.81 -3.09 8.35
C LEU A 30 3.61 -1.63 7.91
N GLY A 31 3.84 -0.69 8.83
CA GLY A 31 3.86 0.74 8.54
C GLY A 31 5.20 1.18 7.94
N LEU A 32 5.17 2.08 6.97
CA LEU A 32 6.36 2.74 6.44
C LEU A 32 6.23 4.24 6.65
N VAL A 33 7.04 4.78 7.55
CA VAL A 33 6.97 6.17 8.01
C VAL A 33 8.25 6.93 7.71
N GLY A 34 8.23 8.25 7.90
CA GLY A 34 9.36 9.14 7.68
C GLY A 34 8.94 10.47 7.06
N PRO A 35 9.79 11.49 7.07
CA PRO A 35 9.48 12.81 6.50
C PRO A 35 9.23 12.76 4.99
N ASN A 36 8.75 13.89 4.45
CA ASN A 36 8.62 14.04 3.00
C ASN A 36 9.99 13.96 2.34
N GLY A 37 10.08 13.21 1.24
CA GLY A 37 11.35 12.96 0.57
C GLY A 37 12.21 11.83 1.17
N ALA A 38 11.78 11.16 2.25
CA ALA A 38 12.53 10.05 2.86
C ALA A 38 12.67 8.80 1.98
N GLY A 39 12.00 8.73 0.82
CA GLY A 39 12.12 7.58 -0.11
C GLY A 39 10.96 6.58 -0.05
N LYS A 40 9.94 6.78 0.78
CA LYS A 40 8.81 5.86 0.99
C LYS A 40 8.11 5.45 -0.31
N THR A 41 7.60 6.41 -1.07
CA THR A 41 6.93 6.17 -2.36
C THR A 41 7.88 5.55 -3.40
N THR A 42 9.17 5.90 -3.37
CA THR A 42 10.19 5.28 -4.23
C THR A 42 10.36 3.80 -3.89
N LEU A 43 10.39 3.45 -2.61
CA LEU A 43 10.45 2.06 -2.15
C LEU A 43 9.20 1.29 -2.59
N PHE A 44 7.99 1.86 -2.44
CA PHE A 44 6.75 1.27 -2.95
C PHE A 44 6.79 1.07 -4.47
N ASN A 45 7.30 2.06 -5.21
CA ASN A 45 7.47 1.98 -6.66
C ASN A 45 8.43 0.86 -7.06
N ALA A 46 9.51 0.66 -6.30
CA ALA A 46 10.43 -0.45 -6.53
C ALA A 46 9.79 -1.80 -6.22
N VAL A 47 9.07 -1.94 -5.11
CA VAL A 47 8.37 -3.18 -4.73
C VAL A 47 7.26 -3.53 -5.72
N SER A 48 6.48 -2.56 -6.18
CA SER A 48 5.41 -2.80 -7.17
C SER A 48 5.93 -3.00 -8.60
N GLY A 49 7.19 -2.63 -8.89
CA GLY A 49 7.79 -2.77 -10.22
C GLY A 49 7.57 -1.58 -11.16
N LEU A 50 7.13 -0.43 -10.63
CA LEU A 50 7.07 0.84 -11.36
C LEU A 50 8.45 1.46 -11.56
N VAL A 51 9.38 1.23 -10.62
CA VAL A 51 10.75 1.69 -10.68
C VAL A 51 11.67 0.48 -10.59
N LYS A 52 12.68 0.43 -11.46
CA LYS A 52 13.71 -0.61 -11.41
C LYS A 52 14.79 -0.20 -10.40
N PRO A 53 15.11 -1.04 -9.42
CA PRO A 53 16.22 -0.79 -8.50
C PRO A 53 17.57 -0.69 -9.23
N SER A 54 18.47 0.15 -8.70
CA SER A 54 19.83 0.29 -9.15
C SER A 54 20.77 -0.77 -8.54
N GLY A 55 20.37 -1.35 -7.39
CA GLY A 55 21.11 -2.40 -6.68
C GLY A 55 20.26 -3.10 -5.62
N GLY A 56 20.82 -4.14 -5.03
CA GLY A 56 20.13 -4.96 -4.03
C GLY A 56 19.19 -6.00 -4.62
N ARG A 57 18.31 -6.54 -3.78
CA ARG A 57 17.38 -7.61 -4.14
C ARG A 57 15.98 -7.34 -3.62
N ILE A 58 14.97 -7.74 -4.39
CA ILE A 58 13.56 -7.84 -3.97
C ILE A 58 13.14 -9.29 -4.17
N ALA A 59 12.66 -9.94 -3.13
CA ALA A 59 12.05 -11.27 -3.22
C ALA A 59 10.63 -11.23 -2.66
N PHE A 60 9.70 -11.88 -3.35
CA PHE A 60 8.32 -12.09 -2.91
C PHE A 60 7.99 -13.57 -3.03
N ASP A 61 7.59 -14.19 -1.90
CA ASP A 61 7.42 -15.65 -1.78
C ASP A 61 8.62 -16.43 -2.36
N SER A 62 9.83 -15.99 -2.00
CA SER A 62 11.13 -16.53 -2.47
C SER A 62 11.45 -16.32 -3.95
N VAL A 63 10.57 -15.69 -4.72
CA VAL A 63 10.80 -15.37 -6.14
C VAL A 63 11.49 -14.03 -6.26
N ASN A 64 12.57 -13.95 -7.03
CA ASN A 64 13.27 -12.70 -7.32
C ASN A 64 12.41 -11.80 -8.23
N MET A 65 12.14 -10.57 -7.78
CA MET A 65 11.25 -9.62 -8.45
C MET A 65 11.97 -8.61 -9.36
N LEU A 66 13.30 -8.55 -9.39
CA LEU A 66 14.04 -7.47 -10.07
C LEU A 66 13.67 -7.30 -11.57
N ASN A 67 13.38 -8.39 -12.26
CA ASN A 67 13.01 -8.37 -13.69
C ASN A 67 11.53 -8.74 -13.93
N VAL A 68 10.71 -8.78 -12.87
CA VAL A 68 9.28 -9.06 -12.99
C VAL A 68 8.54 -7.74 -13.18
N PRO A 69 7.82 -7.53 -14.30
CA PRO A 69 7.10 -6.29 -14.56
C PRO A 69 5.86 -6.18 -13.67
N LEU A 70 5.38 -4.94 -13.44
CA LEU A 70 4.25 -4.59 -12.58
C LEU A 70 3.05 -5.55 -12.72
N HIS A 71 2.56 -5.76 -13.95
CA HIS A 71 1.36 -6.58 -14.19
C HIS A 71 1.56 -8.06 -13.80
N ARG A 72 2.78 -8.59 -13.86
CA ARG A 72 3.09 -9.93 -13.37
C ARG A 72 3.18 -9.95 -11.85
N ARG A 73 3.74 -8.90 -11.22
CA ARG A 73 3.75 -8.79 -9.75
C ARG A 73 2.33 -8.74 -9.18
N ALA A 74 1.42 -8.02 -9.85
CA ALA A 74 0.01 -8.00 -9.47
C ALA A 74 -0.60 -9.43 -9.51
N ARG A 75 -0.35 -10.19 -10.58
CA ARG A 75 -0.80 -11.60 -10.71
C ARG A 75 -0.14 -12.55 -9.71
N MET A 76 1.02 -12.21 -9.18
CA MET A 76 1.70 -12.98 -8.14
C MET A 76 1.18 -12.67 -6.74
N GLY A 77 0.32 -11.64 -6.62
CA GLY A 77 -0.36 -11.28 -5.39
C GLY A 77 0.15 -10.00 -4.72
N ILE A 78 0.84 -9.11 -5.44
CA ILE A 78 1.17 -7.77 -4.94
C ILE A 78 0.13 -6.79 -5.47
N GLY A 79 -0.91 -6.50 -4.66
CA GLY A 79 -1.89 -5.45 -4.94
C GLY A 79 -1.36 -4.08 -4.53
N ARG A 80 -1.82 -3.03 -5.21
CA ARG A 80 -1.44 -1.65 -4.88
C ARG A 80 -2.59 -0.69 -5.09
N THR A 81 -2.71 0.28 -4.17
CA THR A 81 -3.48 1.50 -4.36
C THR A 81 -2.57 2.67 -4.72
N PHE A 82 -3.15 3.74 -5.25
CA PHE A 82 -2.46 4.99 -5.51
C PHE A 82 -3.01 6.08 -4.60
N GLN A 83 -2.17 7.03 -4.23
CA GLN A 83 -2.54 8.19 -3.39
C GLN A 83 -3.75 8.95 -3.98
N ILE A 84 -3.73 9.18 -5.30
CA ILE A 84 -4.87 9.75 -6.02
C ILE A 84 -5.64 8.60 -6.67
N PRO A 85 -6.93 8.41 -6.34
CA PRO A 85 -7.74 7.38 -6.95
C PRO A 85 -7.76 7.45 -8.49
N GLN A 86 -7.68 6.29 -9.13
CA GLN A 86 -7.61 6.15 -10.59
C GLN A 86 -8.78 5.27 -11.08
N PRO A 87 -10.04 5.76 -11.02
CA PRO A 87 -11.16 5.02 -11.59
C PRO A 87 -11.04 4.95 -13.11
N LEU A 88 -11.53 3.88 -13.71
CA LEU A 88 -11.72 3.80 -15.15
C LEU A 88 -12.94 4.64 -15.53
N HIS A 89 -12.71 5.79 -16.16
CA HIS A 89 -13.67 6.90 -16.29
C HIS A 89 -14.98 6.54 -17.00
N GLU A 90 -14.94 5.68 -18.00
CA GLU A 90 -16.10 5.28 -18.80
C GLU A 90 -16.93 4.14 -18.17
N LEU A 91 -16.45 3.62 -17.01
CA LEU A 91 -16.99 2.39 -16.42
C LEU A 91 -17.72 2.65 -15.11
N THR A 92 -18.73 1.82 -14.87
CA THR A 92 -19.39 1.73 -13.55
C THR A 92 -18.42 1.19 -12.48
N VAL A 93 -18.79 1.34 -11.20
CA VAL A 93 -18.05 0.76 -10.08
C VAL A 93 -17.85 -0.75 -10.29
N ARG A 94 -18.93 -1.49 -10.62
CA ARG A 94 -18.86 -2.94 -10.86
C ARG A 94 -17.96 -3.29 -12.03
N GLU A 95 -18.03 -2.58 -13.14
CA GLU A 95 -17.16 -2.83 -14.30
C GLU A 95 -15.68 -2.55 -14.00
N ASN A 96 -15.36 -1.54 -13.17
CA ASN A 96 -14.00 -1.34 -12.65
C ASN A 96 -13.47 -2.58 -11.93
N LEU A 97 -14.30 -3.25 -11.11
CA LEU A 97 -13.93 -4.48 -10.42
C LEU A 97 -13.77 -5.65 -11.39
N ILE A 98 -14.67 -5.80 -12.36
CA ILE A 98 -14.58 -6.83 -13.41
C ILE A 98 -13.25 -6.70 -14.16
N VAL A 99 -12.88 -5.49 -14.58
CA VAL A 99 -11.61 -5.24 -15.27
C VAL A 99 -10.43 -5.61 -14.38
N ALA A 100 -10.41 -5.13 -13.13
CA ALA A 100 -9.33 -5.44 -12.19
C ALA A 100 -9.19 -6.94 -11.97
N GLN A 101 -10.29 -7.65 -11.78
CA GLN A 101 -10.28 -9.10 -11.58
C GLN A 101 -9.83 -9.85 -12.83
N ARG A 102 -10.36 -9.48 -13.99
CA ARG A 102 -10.01 -10.13 -15.28
C ARG A 102 -8.52 -10.05 -15.57
N PHE A 103 -7.90 -8.88 -15.37
CA PHE A 103 -6.48 -8.69 -15.61
C PHE A 103 -5.58 -9.23 -14.49
N GLY A 104 -6.08 -9.23 -13.25
CA GLY A 104 -5.36 -9.75 -12.09
C GLY A 104 -5.35 -11.28 -12.03
N THR A 105 -6.51 -11.92 -12.18
CA THR A 105 -6.68 -13.37 -11.98
C THR A 105 -6.88 -14.17 -13.29
N GLY A 106 -7.16 -13.50 -14.40
CA GLY A 106 -7.45 -14.11 -15.70
C GLY A 106 -8.91 -14.55 -15.88
N ARG A 107 -9.75 -14.46 -14.86
CA ARG A 107 -11.17 -14.83 -14.88
C ARG A 107 -12.02 -13.77 -14.20
N VAL A 108 -13.32 -13.84 -14.39
CA VAL A 108 -14.31 -13.05 -13.65
C VAL A 108 -15.10 -14.02 -12.77
N ASP A 109 -15.25 -13.65 -11.52
CA ASP A 109 -15.97 -14.38 -10.48
C ASP A 109 -16.96 -13.38 -9.87
N GLU A 110 -18.23 -13.53 -10.24
CA GLU A 110 -19.29 -12.59 -9.87
C GLU A 110 -19.60 -12.61 -8.37
N ASP A 111 -19.53 -13.80 -7.75
CA ASP A 111 -19.76 -13.93 -6.30
C ASP A 111 -18.67 -13.20 -5.51
N ARG A 112 -17.43 -13.29 -5.98
CA ARG A 112 -16.31 -12.56 -5.38
C ARG A 112 -16.44 -11.05 -5.58
N ILE A 113 -16.93 -10.59 -6.72
CA ILE A 113 -17.19 -9.16 -6.97
C ILE A 113 -18.29 -8.68 -6.03
N ALA A 114 -19.38 -9.42 -5.89
CA ALA A 114 -20.46 -9.07 -4.97
C ALA A 114 -19.98 -9.02 -3.51
N GLU A 115 -19.19 -10.01 -3.08
CA GLU A 115 -18.57 -10.01 -1.74
C GLU A 115 -17.70 -8.77 -1.48
N ILE A 116 -16.90 -8.36 -2.47
CA ILE A 116 -16.02 -7.19 -2.33
C ILE A 116 -16.82 -5.89 -2.33
N LEU A 117 -17.87 -5.77 -3.16
CA LEU A 117 -18.76 -4.61 -3.18
C LEU A 117 -19.48 -4.44 -1.82
N ASP A 118 -20.02 -5.51 -1.26
CA ASP A 118 -20.63 -5.51 0.06
C ASP A 118 -19.61 -5.10 1.13
N PHE A 119 -18.45 -5.76 1.16
CA PHE A 119 -17.39 -5.48 2.12
C PHE A 119 -16.90 -4.02 2.11
N THR A 120 -16.82 -3.42 0.91
CA THR A 120 -16.35 -2.02 0.74
C THR A 120 -17.49 -1.00 0.82
N ASN A 121 -18.74 -1.44 1.11
CA ASN A 121 -19.95 -0.62 1.14
C ASN A 121 -20.22 0.09 -0.20
N LEU A 122 -19.88 -0.54 -1.31
CA LEU A 122 -20.10 -0.02 -2.67
C LEU A 122 -21.25 -0.70 -3.41
N GLU A 123 -21.99 -1.63 -2.80
CA GLU A 123 -23.08 -2.37 -3.44
C GLU A 123 -24.14 -1.43 -4.03
N SER A 124 -24.61 -0.44 -3.26
CA SER A 124 -25.60 0.55 -3.73
C SER A 124 -25.07 1.47 -4.83
N ARG A 125 -23.75 1.51 -5.04
CA ARG A 125 -23.04 2.29 -6.06
C ARG A 125 -22.61 1.45 -7.26
N ALA A 126 -22.86 0.15 -7.26
CA ALA A 126 -22.31 -0.79 -8.25
C ALA A 126 -22.56 -0.38 -9.72
N GLN A 127 -23.73 0.21 -10.00
CA GLN A 127 -24.12 0.66 -11.34
C GLN A 127 -23.84 2.15 -11.62
N ARG A 128 -23.25 2.88 -10.65
CA ARG A 128 -22.89 4.29 -10.81
C ARG A 128 -21.60 4.44 -11.60
N ASN A 129 -21.48 5.55 -12.35
CA ASN A 129 -20.19 5.88 -12.98
C ASN A 129 -19.14 6.16 -11.92
N ALA A 130 -18.02 5.44 -12.00
CA ALA A 130 -17.00 5.49 -10.96
C ALA A 130 -16.27 6.85 -10.85
N ALA A 131 -16.14 7.56 -11.97
CA ALA A 131 -15.38 8.81 -12.01
C ALA A 131 -16.20 10.05 -11.66
N THR A 132 -17.50 10.04 -11.92
CA THR A 132 -18.34 11.24 -11.86
C THR A 132 -19.38 11.22 -10.74
N GLU A 133 -19.70 10.04 -10.19
CA GLU A 133 -20.80 9.88 -9.25
C GLU A 133 -20.35 9.40 -7.84
N LEU A 134 -19.04 9.20 -7.62
CA LEU A 134 -18.52 8.78 -6.32
C LEU A 134 -17.91 9.94 -5.53
N ALA A 135 -18.18 9.97 -4.23
CA ALA A 135 -17.47 10.84 -3.30
C ALA A 135 -16.04 10.32 -3.07
N LEU A 136 -15.14 11.17 -2.51
CA LEU A 136 -13.73 10.81 -2.29
C LEU A 136 -13.57 9.53 -1.45
N THR A 137 -14.39 9.35 -0.41
CA THR A 137 -14.38 8.14 0.42
C THR A 137 -14.75 6.89 -0.37
N GLU A 138 -15.74 7.00 -1.27
CA GLU A 138 -16.18 5.90 -2.13
C GLU A 138 -15.12 5.60 -3.21
N LEU A 139 -14.46 6.64 -3.77
CA LEU A 139 -13.33 6.47 -4.69
C LEU A 139 -12.16 5.73 -4.04
N LYS A 140 -11.82 6.07 -2.80
CA LYS A 140 -10.77 5.36 -2.05
C LYS A 140 -11.17 3.92 -1.72
N ALA A 141 -12.44 3.68 -1.38
CA ALA A 141 -12.96 2.34 -1.19
C ALA A 141 -12.91 1.52 -2.50
N LEU A 142 -13.19 2.16 -3.65
CA LEU A 142 -13.07 1.53 -4.97
C LEU A 142 -11.63 1.12 -5.28
N GLU A 143 -10.62 1.93 -4.93
CA GLU A 143 -9.21 1.54 -5.10
C GLU A 143 -8.86 0.28 -4.30
N ILE A 144 -9.33 0.20 -3.04
CA ILE A 144 -9.18 -1.02 -2.23
C ILE A 144 -9.92 -2.20 -2.88
N ALA A 145 -11.17 -1.99 -3.33
CA ALA A 145 -11.97 -3.02 -3.96
C ALA A 145 -11.30 -3.57 -5.24
N LYS A 146 -10.77 -2.69 -6.11
CA LYS A 146 -10.00 -3.07 -7.30
C LYS A 146 -8.77 -3.91 -6.93
N ALA A 147 -8.02 -3.49 -5.91
CA ALA A 147 -6.86 -4.23 -5.44
C ALA A 147 -7.26 -5.61 -4.89
N LEU A 148 -8.34 -5.72 -4.11
CA LEU A 148 -8.86 -7.00 -3.59
C LEU A 148 -9.31 -7.95 -4.70
N CYS A 149 -9.87 -7.44 -5.80
CA CYS A 149 -10.29 -8.23 -6.95
C CYS A 149 -9.12 -8.96 -7.63
N THR A 150 -7.87 -8.50 -7.44
CA THR A 150 -6.68 -9.20 -7.97
C THR A 150 -6.25 -10.40 -7.11
N ASN A 151 -6.98 -10.69 -6.03
CA ASN A 151 -6.65 -11.74 -5.05
C ASN A 151 -5.24 -11.58 -4.45
N PRO A 152 -4.94 -10.42 -3.80
CA PRO A 152 -3.61 -10.12 -3.33
C PRO A 152 -3.23 -10.95 -2.10
N LYS A 153 -1.92 -11.19 -1.95
CA LYS A 153 -1.29 -11.69 -0.71
C LYS A 153 -0.70 -10.54 0.11
N LEU A 154 -0.30 -9.46 -0.57
CA LEU A 154 0.24 -8.23 0.00
C LEU A 154 -0.43 -7.04 -0.67
N LEU A 155 -0.95 -6.11 0.13
CA LEU A 155 -1.44 -4.82 -0.32
C LEU A 155 -0.43 -3.72 0.01
N LEU A 156 -0.08 -2.93 -0.98
CA LEU A 156 0.68 -1.69 -0.83
C LEU A 156 -0.30 -0.52 -0.81
N LEU A 157 -0.47 0.12 0.35
CA LEU A 157 -1.41 1.21 0.57
C LEU A 157 -0.66 2.54 0.73
N ASP A 158 -0.82 3.44 -0.24
CA ASP A 158 -0.10 4.72 -0.30
C ASP A 158 -1.04 5.86 0.09
N GLU A 159 -0.95 6.36 1.33
CA GLU A 159 -1.70 7.49 1.89
C GLU A 159 -3.22 7.38 1.66
N VAL A 160 -3.78 6.20 1.89
CA VAL A 160 -5.20 5.93 1.60
C VAL A 160 -6.17 6.70 2.49
N LEU A 161 -5.71 7.21 3.64
CA LEU A 161 -6.51 8.00 4.58
C LEU A 161 -6.41 9.52 4.35
N ALA A 162 -5.50 9.97 3.49
CA ALA A 162 -5.31 11.39 3.22
C ALA A 162 -6.59 12.04 2.66
N GLY A 163 -6.94 13.24 3.16
CA GLY A 163 -8.12 13.98 2.71
C GLY A 163 -9.46 13.48 3.24
N LEU A 164 -9.47 12.43 4.08
CA LEU A 164 -10.70 11.99 4.76
C LEU A 164 -10.91 12.78 6.04
N GLU A 165 -12.18 13.10 6.33
CA GLU A 165 -12.60 13.65 7.63
C GLU A 165 -12.41 12.62 8.75
N THR A 166 -12.34 13.06 10.00
CA THR A 166 -12.09 12.22 11.18
C THR A 166 -13.02 11.00 11.25
N SER A 167 -14.31 11.18 11.00
CA SER A 167 -15.30 10.09 11.00
C SER A 167 -15.07 9.11 9.85
N GLY A 168 -14.67 9.61 8.69
CA GLY A 168 -14.30 8.82 7.50
C GLY A 168 -13.02 8.03 7.74
N LYS A 169 -11.99 8.64 8.30
CA LYS A 169 -10.73 7.97 8.68
C LYS A 169 -11.00 6.77 9.60
N ARG A 170 -11.78 6.97 10.67
CA ARG A 170 -12.11 5.89 11.62
C ARG A 170 -12.81 4.72 10.94
N ARG A 171 -13.82 4.99 10.09
CA ARG A 171 -14.51 3.94 9.34
C ARG A 171 -13.57 3.21 8.38
N PHE A 172 -12.71 3.94 7.69
CA PHE A 172 -11.76 3.37 6.76
C PHE A 172 -10.69 2.51 7.46
N MET A 173 -10.18 2.96 8.62
CA MET A 173 -9.27 2.17 9.46
C MET A 173 -9.90 0.85 9.92
N ASN A 174 -11.17 0.87 10.36
CA ASN A 174 -11.89 -0.35 10.72
C ASN A 174 -12.02 -1.28 9.51
N MET A 175 -12.37 -0.74 8.34
CA MET A 175 -12.41 -1.52 7.09
C MET A 175 -11.05 -2.15 6.76
N LEU A 176 -9.91 -1.45 6.95
CA LEU A 176 -8.58 -2.02 6.72
C LEU A 176 -8.25 -3.16 7.70
N ARG A 177 -8.62 -3.02 8.99
CA ARG A 177 -8.48 -4.10 9.99
C ARG A 177 -9.32 -5.32 9.63
N ASP A 178 -10.56 -5.10 9.23
CA ASP A 178 -11.48 -6.18 8.84
C ASP A 178 -11.02 -6.84 7.53
N LEU A 179 -10.49 -6.07 6.57
CA LEU A 179 -9.87 -6.55 5.34
C LEU A 179 -8.72 -7.50 5.65
N HIS A 180 -7.78 -7.03 6.48
CA HIS A 180 -6.62 -7.83 6.88
C HIS A 180 -7.04 -9.17 7.48
N LYS A 181 -8.02 -9.17 8.40
CA LYS A 181 -8.52 -10.37 9.06
C LYS A 181 -9.33 -11.28 8.11
N LYS A 182 -10.29 -10.69 7.37
CA LYS A 182 -11.21 -11.44 6.52
C LYS A 182 -10.51 -12.12 5.35
N PHE A 183 -9.58 -11.41 4.70
CA PHE A 183 -8.92 -11.90 3.48
C PHE A 183 -7.51 -12.46 3.74
N ALA A 184 -7.04 -12.44 4.98
CA ALA A 184 -5.69 -12.90 5.38
C ALA A 184 -4.57 -12.30 4.50
N VAL A 185 -4.67 -10.99 4.22
CA VAL A 185 -3.76 -10.23 3.34
C VAL A 185 -2.78 -9.44 4.19
N GLY A 186 -1.48 -9.58 3.93
CA GLY A 186 -0.47 -8.68 4.49
C GLY A 186 -0.64 -7.26 3.94
N ILE A 187 -0.33 -6.26 4.75
CA ILE A 187 -0.43 -4.85 4.36
C ILE A 187 0.92 -4.17 4.59
N LEU A 188 1.40 -3.45 3.60
CA LEU A 188 2.47 -2.46 3.75
C LEU A 188 1.85 -1.09 3.47
N ILE A 189 1.83 -0.22 4.48
CA ILE A 189 1.10 1.06 4.42
C ILE A 189 2.01 2.25 4.66
N ILE A 190 1.87 3.28 3.82
CA ILE A 190 2.43 4.61 4.04
C ILE A 190 1.33 5.49 4.61
N GLU A 191 1.55 6.06 5.78
CA GLU A 191 0.71 7.10 6.38
C GLU A 191 1.57 8.08 7.19
N HIS A 192 1.04 9.27 7.43
CA HIS A 192 1.74 10.34 8.15
C HIS A 192 1.24 10.51 9.58
N ASP A 193 0.08 9.99 9.89
CA ASP A 193 -0.56 10.11 11.20
C ASP A 193 -0.07 8.98 12.12
N ILE A 194 0.72 9.37 13.14
CA ILE A 194 1.31 8.46 14.12
C ILE A 194 0.25 7.65 14.84
N GLU A 195 -0.88 8.28 15.22
CA GLU A 195 -1.97 7.58 15.91
C GLU A 195 -2.58 6.47 15.04
N THR A 196 -2.80 6.76 13.76
CA THR A 196 -3.27 5.80 12.76
C THR A 196 -2.31 4.61 12.65
N ILE A 197 -1.01 4.89 12.50
CA ILE A 197 0.02 3.85 12.37
C ILE A 197 0.09 2.99 13.64
N SER A 198 0.10 3.63 14.82
CA SER A 198 0.18 2.91 16.10
C SER A 198 -1.04 2.02 16.35
N GLN A 199 -2.21 2.40 15.85
CA GLN A 199 -3.43 1.61 16.00
C GLN A 199 -3.58 0.48 14.97
N LEU A 200 -2.94 0.59 13.80
CA LEU A 200 -3.17 -0.32 12.68
C LEU A 200 -2.01 -1.31 12.47
N CYS A 201 -0.78 -0.91 12.74
CA CYS A 201 0.41 -1.66 12.35
C CYS A 201 0.95 -2.54 13.47
N ASP A 202 1.38 -3.76 13.12
CA ASP A 202 2.11 -4.66 14.01
C ASP A 202 3.54 -4.19 14.21
N ARG A 203 4.17 -3.72 13.12
CA ARG A 203 5.52 -3.16 13.09
C ARG A 203 5.57 -1.91 12.23
N VAL A 204 6.59 -1.10 12.46
CA VAL A 204 6.86 0.15 11.73
C VAL A 204 8.31 0.17 11.27
N ALA A 205 8.52 0.55 10.02
CA ALA A 205 9.83 0.86 9.44
C ALA A 205 9.92 2.38 9.22
N ALA A 206 10.90 3.04 9.82
CA ALA A 206 11.14 4.46 9.63
C ALA A 206 12.26 4.69 8.62
N LEU A 207 11.97 5.51 7.60
CA LEU A 207 12.95 5.94 6.60
C LEU A 207 13.33 7.40 6.81
N ASP A 208 14.61 7.71 6.62
CA ASP A 208 15.11 9.07 6.47
C ASP A 208 16.21 9.12 5.41
N PHE A 209 16.16 10.12 4.51
CA PHE A 209 17.10 10.26 3.37
C PHE A 209 17.42 8.95 2.64
N GLY A 210 16.39 8.13 2.41
CA GLY A 210 16.49 6.85 1.69
C GLY A 210 16.99 5.68 2.52
N LYS A 211 17.34 5.86 3.79
CA LYS A 211 17.85 4.82 4.69
C LYS A 211 16.81 4.37 5.69
N LEU A 212 16.85 3.11 6.06
CA LEU A 212 16.10 2.58 7.19
C LEU A 212 16.80 2.98 8.47
N ILE A 213 16.16 3.82 9.30
CA ILE A 213 16.73 4.32 10.56
C ILE A 213 16.19 3.58 11.79
N ALA A 214 14.97 3.03 11.72
CA ALA A 214 14.40 2.23 12.78
C ALA A 214 13.42 1.18 12.23
N LEU A 215 13.29 0.04 12.93
CA LEU A 215 12.33 -1.03 12.64
C LEU A 215 11.96 -1.73 13.96
N GLY A 216 10.70 -1.72 14.32
CA GLY A 216 10.20 -2.32 15.55
C GLY A 216 8.70 -2.15 15.71
N THR A 217 8.20 -2.29 16.93
CA THR A 217 6.82 -1.92 17.28
C THR A 217 6.61 -0.42 17.12
N PRO A 218 5.37 0.05 16.94
CA PRO A 218 5.11 1.49 16.86
C PRO A 218 5.72 2.29 18.01
N ASP A 219 5.59 1.80 19.26
CA ASP A 219 6.09 2.49 20.45
C ASP A 219 7.63 2.58 20.44
N GLU A 220 8.33 1.51 20.06
CA GLU A 220 9.78 1.51 19.92
C GLU A 220 10.25 2.52 18.88
N VAL A 221 9.64 2.49 17.69
CA VAL A 221 10.04 3.34 16.56
C VAL A 221 9.75 4.81 16.83
N PHE A 222 8.57 5.16 17.35
CA PHE A 222 8.22 6.56 17.59
C PHE A 222 8.90 7.17 18.83
N SER A 223 9.46 6.35 19.72
CA SER A 223 10.32 6.80 20.82
C SER A 223 11.81 6.85 20.48
N ASP A 224 12.21 6.33 19.32
CA ASP A 224 13.61 6.36 18.88
C ASP A 224 14.11 7.79 18.65
N PRO A 225 15.23 8.22 19.28
CA PRO A 225 15.74 9.58 19.13
C PRO A 225 16.10 9.98 17.70
N GLU A 226 16.50 9.03 16.85
CA GLU A 226 16.82 9.30 15.45
C GLU A 226 15.55 9.55 14.64
N VAL A 227 14.50 8.79 14.90
CA VAL A 227 13.18 8.98 14.30
C VAL A 227 12.60 10.33 14.73
N VAL A 228 12.61 10.65 16.03
CA VAL A 228 12.12 11.94 16.54
C VAL A 228 12.87 13.10 15.87
N ARG A 229 14.19 13.04 15.76
CA ARG A 229 15.00 14.05 15.08
C ARG A 229 14.67 14.23 13.61
N SER A 230 14.37 13.13 12.90
CA SER A 230 14.01 13.19 11.47
C SER A 230 12.74 13.99 11.21
N TYR A 231 11.78 13.97 12.15
CA TYR A 231 10.55 14.75 12.06
C TYR A 231 10.65 16.19 12.58
N THR A 232 11.53 16.44 13.56
CA THR A 232 11.66 17.76 14.19
C THR A 232 12.71 18.66 13.51
N GLY A 233 13.44 18.13 12.51
CA GLY A 233 14.42 18.92 11.75
C GLY A 233 15.63 19.31 12.57
N GLY A 234 16.15 18.41 13.42
CA GLY A 234 17.46 18.52 14.06
C GLY A 234 17.88 19.93 14.50
N GLN A 235 17.15 20.58 15.38
CA GLN A 235 17.71 21.68 16.17
C GLN A 235 18.42 21.04 17.38
N ALA A 236 19.72 20.88 17.22
CA ALA A 236 20.61 20.71 18.35
C ALA A 236 21.07 22.07 18.84
#